data_24c27f8e2b1f71d36c521c7054c1c4b2
#
_entry.id   24c27f8e2b1f71d36c521c7054c1c4b2
#
_cell.length_a   1.000
_cell.length_b   1.000
_cell.length_c   1.000
_cell.angle_alpha   90.00
_cell.angle_beta   90.00
_cell.angle_gamma   90.00
#
_symmetry.space_group_name_H-M   'P 1'
#
loop_
_entity.id
_entity.type
_entity.pdbx_description
1 polymer ?
#
loop_
_entity_poly.entity_id
_entity_poly.type
_entity_poly.pdbx_seq_one_letter_code
_entity_poly.pdbx_strand_id
1 'polypeptide(L)' 'MDEVTRAAHQAMMQRDWESLRLVLHPYLHWTAADGTRLRGRTKIMAGTVPAEPAAVELRDGQIYRWQEPPRVPD' A
#
# COMPACT_ATOMS: atom_id res chain seq x y z
N MET A 1 -4.57 -11.18 7.14
CA MET A 1 -4.14 -9.76 6.99
C MET A 1 -4.00 -9.16 8.37
N ASP A 2 -2.87 -8.54 8.65
CA ASP A 2 -2.66 -7.92 9.96
C ASP A 2 -3.51 -6.64 10.12
N GLU A 3 -3.57 -6.14 11.36
CA GLU A 3 -4.41 -4.99 11.69
C GLU A 3 -4.02 -3.72 10.94
N VAL A 4 -2.72 -3.47 10.81
CA VAL A 4 -2.21 -2.27 10.13
C VAL A 4 -2.55 -2.32 8.64
N THR A 5 -2.34 -3.47 8.00
CA THR A 5 -2.65 -3.66 6.58
C THR A 5 -4.14 -3.52 6.33
N ARG A 6 -4.96 -4.08 7.22
CA ARG A 6 -6.41 -3.98 7.12
C ARG A 6 -6.87 -2.54 7.23
N ALA A 7 -6.30 -1.80 8.18
CA ALA A 7 -6.62 -0.39 8.36
C ALA A 7 -6.25 0.43 7.12
N ALA A 8 -5.10 0.14 6.52
CA ALA A 8 -4.66 0.80 5.30
C ALA A 8 -5.60 0.51 4.14
N HIS A 9 -5.96 -0.75 3.95
CA HIS A 9 -6.87 -1.14 2.87
C HIS A 9 -8.23 -0.48 3.05
N GLN A 10 -8.76 -0.47 4.26
CA GLN A 10 -10.03 0.17 4.56
C GLN A 10 -9.98 1.67 4.30
N ALA A 11 -8.89 2.34 4.69
CA ALA A 11 -8.72 3.77 4.43
C ALA A 11 -8.68 4.06 2.93
N MET A 12 -8.02 3.20 2.15
CA MET A 12 -8.02 3.34 0.69
C MET A 12 -9.43 3.24 0.11
N MET A 13 -10.20 2.25 0.58
CA MET A 13 -11.57 2.04 0.12
C MET A 13 -12.48 3.22 0.43
N GLN A 14 -12.26 3.85 1.58
CA GLN A 14 -13.04 4.99 2.04
C GLN A 14 -12.49 6.32 1.54
N ARG A 15 -11.34 6.29 0.85
CA ARG A 15 -10.60 7.49 0.42
C ARG A 15 -10.26 8.40 1.59
N ASP A 16 -10.00 7.80 2.74
CA ASP A 16 -9.59 8.50 3.95
C ASP A 16 -8.06 8.65 3.93
N TRP A 17 -7.59 9.63 3.16
CA TRP A 17 -6.18 9.82 2.90
C TRP A 17 -5.39 10.18 4.16
N GLU A 18 -6.03 10.88 5.09
CA GLU A 18 -5.38 11.25 6.33
C GLU A 18 -5.06 10.04 7.18
N SER A 19 -6.03 9.13 7.35
CA SER A 19 -5.80 7.88 8.08
C SER A 19 -4.81 6.98 7.36
N LEU A 20 -4.89 6.91 6.04
CA LEU A 20 -3.96 6.12 5.24
C LEU A 20 -2.52 6.61 5.43
N ARG A 21 -2.32 7.92 5.43
CA ARG A 21 -1.01 8.52 5.61
C ARG A 21 -0.36 8.09 6.92
N LEU A 22 -1.15 7.93 7.97
CA LEU A 22 -0.64 7.58 9.29
C LEU A 22 -0.13 6.14 9.36
N VAL A 23 -0.64 5.24 8.53
CA VAL A 23 -0.24 3.84 8.54
C VAL A 23 0.79 3.49 7.46
N LEU A 24 1.12 4.43 6.57
CA LEU A 24 2.13 4.24 5.54
C LEU A 24 3.45 4.88 5.96
N HIS A 25 4.54 4.15 5.79
CA HIS A 25 5.87 4.67 6.09
C HIS A 25 6.25 5.75 5.06
N PRO A 26 6.94 6.84 5.49
CA PRO A 26 7.36 7.89 4.54
C PRO A 26 8.19 7.38 3.36
N TYR A 27 8.95 6.31 3.56
CA TYR A 27 9.79 5.69 2.53
C TYR A 27 9.16 4.42 1.97
N LEU A 28 7.85 4.35 1.94
CA LEU A 28 7.11 3.20 1.46
C LEU A 28 7.56 2.77 0.06
N HIS A 29 7.75 1.47 -0.12
CA HIS A 29 8.02 0.85 -1.41
C HIS A 29 6.76 0.13 -1.87
N TRP A 30 6.30 0.46 -3.06
CA TRP A 30 5.09 -0.11 -3.62
C TRP A 30 5.41 -0.81 -4.94
N THR A 31 5.03 -2.08 -5.07
CA THR A 31 5.16 -2.81 -6.31
C THR A 31 3.76 -3.05 -6.88
N ALA A 32 3.50 -2.49 -8.04
CA ALA A 32 2.21 -2.62 -8.72
C ALA A 32 2.08 -3.99 -9.40
N ALA A 33 0.86 -4.33 -9.81
CA ALA A 33 0.57 -5.62 -10.43
C ALA A 33 1.35 -5.86 -11.73
N ASP A 34 1.73 -4.78 -12.43
CA ASP A 34 2.51 -4.86 -13.67
C ASP A 34 4.02 -4.86 -13.43
N GLY A 35 4.46 -4.88 -12.16
CA GLY A 35 5.86 -4.87 -11.80
C GLY A 35 6.45 -3.47 -11.59
N THR A 36 5.68 -2.42 -11.84
CA THR A 36 6.15 -1.06 -11.62
C THR A 36 6.43 -0.83 -10.14
N ARG A 37 7.56 -0.21 -9.84
CA ARG A 37 7.95 0.09 -8.46
C ARG A 37 7.86 1.58 -8.21
N LEU A 38 7.19 1.94 -7.12
CA LEU A 38 7.04 3.32 -6.68
C LEU A 38 7.67 3.49 -5.31
N ARG A 39 8.20 4.68 -5.04
CA ARG A 39 8.79 5.02 -3.76
C ARG A 39 8.17 6.29 -3.22
N GLY A 40 7.99 6.33 -1.92
CA GLY A 40 7.51 7.51 -1.24
C GLY A 40 6.00 7.52 -1.07
N ARG A 41 5.59 7.75 0.16
CA ARG A 41 4.18 7.73 0.55
C ARG A 41 3.34 8.72 -0.25
N THR A 42 3.81 9.94 -0.42
CA THR A 42 3.06 10.99 -1.09
C THR A 42 2.79 10.64 -2.56
N LYS A 43 3.81 10.14 -3.26
CA LYS A 43 3.69 9.77 -4.66
C LYS A 43 2.74 8.59 -4.85
N ILE A 44 2.82 7.62 -3.95
CA ILE A 44 1.98 6.44 -4.00
C ILE A 44 0.53 6.80 -3.74
N MET A 45 0.26 7.63 -2.74
CA MET A 45 -1.10 8.06 -2.40
C MET A 45 -1.78 8.81 -3.55
N ALA A 46 -1.01 9.50 -4.36
CA ALA A 46 -1.56 10.26 -5.48
C ALA A 46 -2.14 9.37 -6.59
N GLY A 47 -1.65 8.13 -6.71
CA GLY A 47 -2.07 7.22 -7.77
C GLY A 47 -2.58 5.87 -7.29
N THR A 48 -2.76 5.67 -6.00
CA THR A 48 -3.13 4.37 -5.43
C THR A 48 -4.56 3.98 -5.76
N VAL A 49 -4.74 2.75 -6.20
CA VAL A 49 -6.05 2.13 -6.39
C VAL A 49 -6.23 1.10 -5.28
N PRO A 50 -7.39 1.07 -4.60
CA PRO A 50 -7.63 0.09 -3.54
C PRO A 50 -7.47 -1.34 -4.03
N ALA A 51 -6.61 -2.11 -3.37
CA ALA A 51 -6.38 -3.50 -3.70
C ALA A 51 -5.78 -4.21 -2.48
N GLU A 52 -6.12 -5.48 -2.31
CA GLU A 52 -5.49 -6.28 -1.26
C GLU A 52 -4.06 -6.60 -1.66
N PRO A 53 -3.11 -6.55 -0.71
CA PRO A 53 -1.73 -6.86 -1.03
C PRO A 53 -1.49 -8.37 -1.06
N ALA A 54 -0.57 -8.80 -1.93
CA ALA A 54 -0.06 -10.17 -1.91
C ALA A 54 0.98 -10.33 -0.81
N ALA A 55 1.73 -9.26 -0.52
CA ALA A 55 2.74 -9.26 0.52
C ALA A 55 2.90 -7.86 1.10
N VAL A 56 3.15 -7.79 2.40
CA VAL A 56 3.36 -6.53 3.12
C VAL A 56 4.49 -6.71 4.11
N GLU A 57 5.35 -5.70 4.23
CA GLU A 57 6.37 -5.64 5.27
C GLU A 57 6.13 -4.40 6.11
N LEU A 58 6.13 -4.59 7.43
CA LEU A 58 5.96 -3.48 8.37
C LEU A 58 7.30 -3.05 8.94
N ARG A 59 7.42 -1.75 9.22
CA ARG A 59 8.56 -1.18 9.93
C ARG A 59 8.04 -0.08 10.85
N ASP A 60 8.40 -0.17 12.12
CA ASP A 60 7.99 0.79 13.15
C ASP A 60 6.45 0.94 13.24
N GLY A 61 5.73 -0.16 13.01
CA GLY A 61 4.27 -0.16 13.07
C GLY A 61 3.60 0.44 11.84
N GLN A 62 4.36 0.76 10.80
CA GLN A 62 3.84 1.30 9.55
C GLN A 62 4.18 0.39 8.38
N ILE A 63 3.38 0.47 7.32
CA ILE A 63 3.61 -0.32 6.12
C ILE A 63 4.81 0.26 5.38
N TYR A 64 5.87 -0.56 5.27
CA TYR A 64 7.12 -0.18 4.61
C TYR A 64 7.21 -0.71 3.19
N ARG A 65 6.64 -1.88 2.92
CA ARG A 65 6.57 -2.46 1.58
C ARG A 65 5.17 -3.00 1.34
N TRP A 66 4.67 -2.75 0.15
CA TRP A 66 3.37 -3.24 -0.29
C TRP A 66 3.53 -3.81 -1.69
N GLN A 67 3.17 -5.06 -1.87
CA GLN A 67 3.23 -5.72 -3.17
C GLN A 67 1.83 -6.13 -3.59
N GLU A 68 1.36 -5.59 -4.70
CA GLU A 68 0.08 -5.98 -5.26
C GLU A 68 0.19 -7.38 -5.87
N PRO A 69 -0.91 -8.16 -5.88
CA PRO A 69 -0.89 -9.44 -6.55
C PRO A 69 -0.49 -9.26 -8.02
N PRO A 70 0.47 -10.04 -8.53
CA PRO A 70 0.88 -9.90 -9.91
C PRO A 70 -0.27 -10.25 -10.85
N ARG A 71 -0.40 -9.48 -11.94
CA ARG A 71 -1.38 -9.78 -12.96
C ARG A 71 -0.90 -10.99 -13.74
N VAL A 72 -1.72 -12.03 -13.78
CA VAL A 72 -1.39 -13.25 -14.53
C VAL A 72 -1.92 -13.06 -15.94
N PRO A 73 -1.06 -13.09 -16.96
CA PRO A 73 -1.52 -13.04 -18.35
C PRO A 73 -2.27 -14.32 -18.69
N ASP A 74 -3.39 -14.19 -19.33
CA ASP A 74 -4.17 -15.33 -19.79
C ASP A 74 -3.53 -15.94 -21.03
#